data_e29ab3984f6a6eb847f3d3c4f952dca5
#
_entry.id   e29ab3984f6a6eb847f3d3c4f952dca5
#
_cell.length_a   1.000
_cell.length_b   1.000
_cell.length_c   1.000
_cell.angle_alpha   90.00
_cell.angle_beta   90.00
_cell.angle_gamma   90.00
#
_symmetry.space_group_name_H-M   'P 1'
#
loop_
_entity.id
_entity.type
_entity.pdbx_description
1 polymer ?
#
loop_
_entity_poly.entity_id
_entity_poly.type
_entity_poly.pdbx_seq_one_letter_code
_entity_poly.pdbx_strand_id
1 'polypeptide(L)'
;MRDRKVVLENIKNNITPNVYFTPPDNVQLKFPACVVTREDFEVKKANNNPYFSSMGYKLVYMSREEADDIFIKMSTTFKCSSFRTEYKVNGLYHKVFVIYE
;
A
#
# COMPACT_ATOMS: atom_id res chain seq x y z
N MET A 1 -9.65 -5.33 -11.24
CA MET A 1 -8.45 -5.06 -10.42
C MET A 1 -7.28 -4.72 -11.33
N ARG A 2 -6.51 -3.74 -10.96
CA ARG A 2 -5.33 -3.39 -11.75
C ARG A 2 -4.23 -4.42 -11.62
N ASP A 3 -3.48 -4.58 -12.71
CA ASP A 3 -2.29 -5.41 -12.71
C ASP A 3 -1.28 -4.86 -11.70
N ARG A 4 -0.59 -5.77 -11.02
CA ARG A 4 0.46 -5.45 -10.08
C ARG A 4 1.50 -4.48 -10.65
N LYS A 5 1.89 -4.68 -11.90
CA LYS A 5 2.89 -3.81 -12.56
C LYS A 5 2.44 -2.37 -12.63
N VAL A 6 1.16 -2.15 -12.93
CA VAL A 6 0.61 -0.80 -13.03
C VAL A 6 0.59 -0.13 -11.66
N VAL A 7 0.21 -0.87 -10.63
CA VAL A 7 0.19 -0.36 -9.26
C VAL A 7 1.59 0.04 -8.81
N LEU A 8 2.58 -0.84 -9.03
CA LEU A 8 3.96 -0.57 -8.65
C LEU A 8 4.56 0.61 -9.40
N GLU A 9 4.26 0.75 -10.69
CA GLU A 9 4.71 1.89 -11.46
C GLU A 9 4.11 3.20 -10.96
N ASN A 10 2.83 3.20 -10.62
CA ASN A 10 2.19 4.39 -10.08
C ASN A 10 2.83 4.82 -8.76
N ILE A 11 3.17 3.88 -7.91
CA ILE A 11 3.87 4.18 -6.66
C ILE A 11 5.25 4.75 -6.95
N LYS A 12 5.98 4.09 -7.84
CA LYS A 12 7.34 4.50 -8.19
C LYS A 12 7.39 5.91 -8.76
N ASN A 13 6.42 6.27 -9.59
CA ASN A 13 6.40 7.56 -10.26
C ASN A 13 5.85 8.69 -9.39
N ASN A 14 4.94 8.39 -8.48
CA ASN A 14 4.20 9.42 -7.75
C ASN A 14 4.49 9.48 -6.25
N ILE A 15 5.03 8.44 -5.68
CA ILE A 15 5.24 8.36 -4.23
C ILE A 15 6.73 8.26 -3.90
N THR A 16 7.37 7.15 -4.26
CA THR A 16 8.80 6.97 -4.04
C THR A 16 9.36 5.96 -5.05
N PRO A 17 10.59 6.15 -5.54
CA PRO A 17 11.21 5.18 -6.44
C PRO A 17 11.61 3.89 -5.75
N ASN A 18 11.66 3.87 -4.43
CA ASN A 18 12.06 2.69 -3.66
C ASN A 18 10.84 1.85 -3.33
N VAL A 19 10.42 1.02 -4.29
CA VAL A 19 9.23 0.18 -4.18
C VAL A 19 9.65 -1.28 -4.16
N TYR A 20 9.15 -2.03 -3.18
CA TYR A 20 9.46 -3.44 -3.00
C TYR A 20 8.17 -4.23 -2.92
N PHE A 21 8.07 -5.29 -3.72
CA PHE A 21 6.90 -6.17 -3.69
C PHE A 21 7.28 -7.49 -3.03
N THR A 22 6.66 -7.78 -1.89
CA THR A 22 6.90 -8.98 -1.11
C THR A 22 8.40 -9.31 -1.01
N PRO A 23 9.22 -8.37 -0.48
CA PRO A 23 10.66 -8.58 -0.45
C PRO A 23 11.04 -9.68 0.54
N PRO A 24 12.15 -10.38 0.31
CA PRO A 24 12.65 -11.33 1.30
C PRO A 24 13.10 -10.60 2.58
N ASP A 25 13.13 -11.33 3.69
CA ASP A 25 13.41 -10.76 5.01
C ASP A 25 14.77 -10.09 5.12
N ASN A 26 15.73 -10.57 4.33
CA ASN A 26 17.11 -10.09 4.41
C ASN A 26 17.42 -8.95 3.44
N VAL A 27 16.42 -8.42 2.74
CA VAL A 27 16.67 -7.31 1.81
C VAL A 27 16.87 -6.01 2.59
N GLN A 28 17.81 -5.20 2.13
CA GLN A 28 18.03 -3.86 2.69
C GLN A 28 17.18 -2.86 1.95
N LEU A 29 16.34 -2.16 2.70
CA LEU A 29 15.46 -1.15 2.14
C LEU A 29 16.13 0.21 2.15
N LYS A 30 15.92 0.97 1.08
CA LYS A 30 16.31 2.37 1.01
C LYS A 30 15.11 3.23 1.33
N PHE A 31 15.25 4.15 2.24
CA PHE A 31 14.15 4.98 2.71
C PHE A 31 14.15 6.36 2.06
N PRO A 32 12.99 6.94 1.81
CA PRO A 32 11.66 6.39 2.07
C PRO A 32 11.33 5.21 1.15
N ALA A 33 10.64 4.22 1.68
CA ALA A 33 10.36 2.99 0.96
C ALA A 33 8.88 2.63 1.03
N CYS A 34 8.39 1.99 -0.03
CA CYS A 34 7.06 1.40 -0.04
C CYS A 34 7.19 -0.10 -0.17
N VAL A 35 6.67 -0.83 0.79
CA VAL A 35 6.59 -2.29 0.73
C VAL A 35 5.16 -2.66 0.41
N VAL A 36 4.98 -3.37 -0.69
CA VAL A 36 3.66 -3.74 -1.19
C VAL A 36 3.50 -5.24 -1.11
N THR A 37 2.40 -5.68 -0.55
CA THR A 37 2.03 -7.09 -0.51
C THR A 37 0.60 -7.25 -0.99
N ARG A 38 0.27 -8.45 -1.47
CA ARG A 38 -1.10 -8.75 -1.87
C ARG A 38 -1.94 -8.97 -0.63
N GLU A 39 -3.16 -8.46 -0.65
CA GLU A 39 -4.12 -8.68 0.43
C GLU A 39 -5.46 -9.08 -0.15
N ASP A 40 -5.99 -10.19 0.35
CA ASP A 40 -7.30 -10.69 -0.05
C ASP A 40 -8.35 -10.12 0.89
N PHE A 41 -9.42 -9.62 0.31
CA PHE A 41 -10.55 -9.08 1.08
C PHE A 41 -11.67 -10.09 1.10
N GLU A 42 -12.32 -10.20 2.25
CA GLU A 42 -13.44 -11.08 2.41
C GLU A 42 -14.58 -10.70 1.48
N VAL A 43 -15.18 -11.73 0.88
CA VAL A 43 -16.40 -11.56 0.12
C VAL A 43 -17.55 -11.47 1.10
N LYS A 44 -18.20 -10.31 1.15
CA LYS A 44 -19.43 -10.16 1.94
C LYS A 44 -20.60 -10.53 1.07
N LYS A 45 -21.48 -11.37 1.61
CA LYS A 45 -22.69 -11.75 0.92
C LYS A 45 -23.79 -10.75 1.28
N ALA A 46 -24.45 -10.24 0.26
CA ALA A 46 -25.63 -9.41 0.42
C ALA A 46 -26.80 -10.15 -0.18
N ASN A 47 -27.83 -10.42 0.61
CA ASN A 47 -29.05 -11.12 0.17
C ASN A 47 -28.75 -12.49 -0.47
N ASN A 48 -27.85 -13.24 0.15
CA ASN A 48 -27.43 -14.57 -0.32
C ASN A 48 -26.74 -14.60 -1.67
N ASN A 49 -26.40 -13.45 -2.21
CA ASN A 49 -25.61 -13.36 -3.41
C ASN A 49 -24.17 -13.02 -3.06
N PRO A 50 -23.18 -13.63 -3.71
CA PRO A 50 -21.80 -13.21 -3.50
C PRO A 50 -21.67 -11.78 -4.00
N TYR A 51 -21.20 -10.90 -3.14
CA TYR A 51 -21.09 -9.52 -3.49
C TYR A 51 -20.01 -9.33 -4.57
N PHE A 52 -18.80 -9.52 -4.27
CA PHE A 52 -17.67 -9.74 -5.16
C PHE A 52 -16.44 -9.85 -4.29
N SER A 53 -15.47 -10.62 -4.77
CA SER A 53 -14.18 -10.67 -4.12
C SER A 53 -13.32 -9.57 -4.71
N SER A 54 -12.82 -8.71 -3.85
CA SER A 54 -11.88 -7.69 -4.27
C SER A 54 -10.51 -8.09 -3.78
N MET A 55 -9.59 -8.22 -4.69
CA MET A 55 -8.18 -8.38 -4.35
C MET A 55 -7.55 -7.01 -4.34
N GLY A 56 -6.76 -6.77 -3.33
CA GLY A 56 -6.10 -5.49 -3.19
C GLY A 56 -4.65 -5.65 -2.81
N TYR A 57 -4.05 -4.53 -2.48
CA TYR A 57 -2.66 -4.50 -2.06
C TYR A 57 -2.54 -3.74 -0.76
N LYS A 58 -1.71 -4.25 0.13
CA LYS A 58 -1.32 -3.58 1.34
C LYS A 58 -0.01 -2.85 1.05
N LEU A 59 0.01 -1.55 1.31
CA LEU A 59 1.19 -0.72 1.10
C LEU A 59 1.63 -0.17 2.43
N VAL A 60 2.89 -0.41 2.78
CA VAL A 60 3.48 0.17 3.97
C VAL A 60 4.51 1.20 3.53
N TYR A 61 4.25 2.47 3.81
CA TYR A 61 5.18 3.54 3.53
C TYR A 61 6.06 3.77 4.76
N MET A 62 7.36 3.56 4.58
CA MET A 62 8.33 3.70 5.67
C MET A 62 9.23 4.88 5.40
N SER A 63 9.37 5.75 6.39
CA SER A 63 10.26 6.91 6.29
C SER A 63 10.86 7.25 7.64
N ARG A 64 12.00 7.93 7.60
CA ARG A 64 12.67 8.40 8.83
C ARG A 64 12.02 9.66 9.37
N GLU A 65 11.24 10.34 8.57
CA GLU A 65 10.56 11.58 8.91
C GLU A 65 9.06 11.42 8.82
N GLU A 66 8.32 12.19 9.61
CA GLU A 66 6.88 12.27 9.44
C GLU A 66 6.59 12.91 8.09
N ALA A 67 5.95 12.15 7.21
CA ALA A 67 5.63 12.60 5.88
C ALA A 67 4.11 12.65 5.73
N ASP A 68 3.50 13.73 6.21
CA ASP A 68 2.04 13.86 6.18
C ASP A 68 1.50 14.04 4.76
N ASP A 69 2.35 14.48 3.84
CA ASP A 69 1.97 14.64 2.43
C ASP A 69 1.66 13.30 1.76
N ILE A 70 2.05 12.18 2.36
CA ILE A 70 1.75 10.86 1.81
C ILE A 70 0.25 10.61 1.69
N PHE A 71 -0.56 11.19 2.59
CA PHE A 71 -2.01 11.02 2.55
C PHE A 71 -2.59 11.63 1.27
N ILE A 72 -2.09 12.81 0.90
CA ILE A 72 -2.53 13.48 -0.33
C ILE A 72 -2.03 12.72 -1.56
N LYS A 73 -0.78 12.28 -1.55
CA LYS A 73 -0.20 11.51 -2.65
C LYS A 73 -0.97 10.23 -2.89
N MET A 74 -1.34 9.52 -1.82
CA MET A 74 -2.11 8.28 -1.95
C MET A 74 -3.50 8.53 -2.52
N SER A 75 -4.17 9.57 -2.05
CA SER A 75 -5.53 9.88 -2.53
C SER A 75 -5.55 10.35 -3.97
N THR A 76 -4.49 11.00 -4.44
CA THR A 76 -4.42 11.44 -5.84
C THR A 76 -3.93 10.34 -6.77
N THR A 77 -3.12 9.42 -6.28
CA THR A 77 -2.57 8.32 -7.08
C THR A 77 -3.57 7.18 -7.26
N PHE A 78 -4.31 6.86 -6.21
CA PHE A 78 -5.24 5.74 -6.22
C PHE A 78 -6.63 6.20 -5.82
N LYS A 79 -7.63 5.83 -6.64
CA LYS A 79 -9.03 6.20 -6.39
C LYS A 79 -9.59 5.52 -5.16
N CYS A 80 -9.19 4.28 -4.95
CA CYS A 80 -9.69 3.46 -3.86
C CYS A 80 -8.54 3.05 -2.96
N SER A 81 -8.15 3.95 -2.07
CA SER A 81 -7.17 3.65 -1.04
C SER A 81 -7.74 4.00 0.32
N SER A 82 -7.30 3.28 1.32
CA SER A 82 -7.77 3.48 2.69
C SER A 82 -6.58 3.44 3.64
N PHE A 83 -6.47 4.44 4.50
CA PHE A 83 -5.47 4.45 5.55
C PHE A 83 -5.89 3.50 6.67
N ARG A 84 -4.98 2.64 7.09
CA ARG A 84 -5.27 1.65 8.13
C ARG A 84 -4.69 2.02 9.48
N THR A 85 -3.39 2.24 9.54
CA THR A 85 -2.74 2.51 10.81
C THR A 85 -1.37 3.15 10.60
N GLU A 86 -0.85 3.68 11.67
CA GLU A 86 0.48 4.29 11.70
C GLU A 86 1.19 3.86 12.97
N TYR A 87 2.46 3.53 12.86
CA TYR A 87 3.28 3.20 14.03
C TYR A 87 4.73 3.56 13.75
N LYS A 88 5.52 3.62 14.82
CA LYS A 88 6.95 3.93 14.72
C LYS A 88 7.75 2.80 15.35
N VAL A 89 8.70 2.25 14.61
CA VAL A 89 9.57 1.18 15.07
C VAL A 89 10.99 1.49 14.65
N ASN A 90 11.93 1.45 15.60
CA ASN A 90 13.35 1.67 15.35
C ASN A 90 13.64 2.98 14.62
N GLY A 91 12.93 4.05 14.98
CA GLY A 91 13.12 5.35 14.36
C GLY A 91 12.47 5.52 13.00
N LEU A 92 11.73 4.53 12.53
CA LEU A 92 11.03 4.59 11.24
C LEU A 92 9.53 4.71 11.44
N TYR A 93 8.94 5.65 10.74
CA TYR A 93 7.48 5.80 10.70
C TYR A 93 6.91 4.87 9.66
N HIS A 94 5.92 4.06 10.06
CA HIS A 94 5.24 3.12 9.17
C HIS A 94 3.80 3.57 9.02
N LYS A 95 3.40 3.87 7.79
CA LYS A 95 2.02 4.22 7.47
C LYS A 95 1.45 3.14 6.56
N VAL A 96 0.40 2.49 7.02
CA VAL A 96 -0.18 1.34 6.33
C VAL A 96 -1.43 1.76 5.58
N PHE A 97 -1.45 1.49 4.30
CA PHE A 97 -2.58 1.75 3.41
C PHE A 97 -3.02 0.47 2.74
N VAL A 98 -4.28 0.42 2.35
CA VAL A 98 -4.82 -0.66 1.53
C VAL A 98 -5.36 -0.06 0.24
N ILE A 99 -4.99 -0.66 -0.87
CA ILE A 99 -5.39 -0.23 -2.21
C ILE A 99 -6.34 -1.26 -2.79
N TYR A 100 -7.52 -0.82 -3.19
CA TYR A 100 -8.58 -1.66 -3.76
C TYR A 100 -8.73 -1.41 -5.25
N GLU A 101 -7.77 -1.81 -6.03
CA GLU A 101 -7.88 -1.57 -7.49
C GLU A 101 -7.71 -2.82 -8.32
#